data_a248a0aeca3c9b8a8b4c37f499575413
#
_entry.id   a248a0aeca3c9b8a8b4c37f499575413
#
_cell.length_a   1.000
_cell.length_b   1.000
_cell.length_c   1.000
_cell.angle_alpha   90.00
_cell.angle_beta   90.00
_cell.angle_gamma   90.00
#
_symmetry.space_group_name_H-M   'P 1'
#
loop_
_entity.id
_entity.type
_entity.pdbx_description
1 polymer ?
#
loop_
_entity_poly.entity_id
_entity_poly.type
_entity_poly.pdbx_seq_one_letter_code
_entity_poly.pdbx_strand_id
1 'polypeptide(L)'
;MTKKEQKMKTNTLSLLALTGALFLMVACASEETNNNQEQAQKPDTKGLTAFTVDGGATRTTAEYDGSGLNFYWTEGDRLWVNNGTLIQDNSNNISAMLTPNPTTPTGVKRAATARFYFAGTYTAPTYPVRYTGKGSTVGNKVTIKAQQSQTLPNDAAHISTDGDCGTGTAIYSGTGYNFTLDHKASYLTLLPYSTINFSTAVKLTQVKITADEALSGQFNFDDSGIDLGSRPTPTPANRSITLTLAGGGTNGFALPVAAA
;
A
#
# COMPACT_ATOMS: atom_id res chain seq x y z
N MET A 1 -32.19 68.98 -21.19
CA MET A 1 -33.46 68.67 -21.87
C MET A 1 -33.92 67.36 -21.33
N THR A 2 -34.85 67.43 -20.43
CA THR A 2 -36.20 66.84 -20.33
C THR A 2 -36.22 65.34 -20.18
N LYS A 3 -36.45 64.89 -18.91
CA LYS A 3 -37.76 64.58 -18.28
C LYS A 3 -38.48 63.41 -18.97
N LYS A 4 -38.70 62.27 -18.29
CA LYS A 4 -39.94 62.08 -17.54
C LYS A 4 -39.91 60.81 -16.71
N GLU A 5 -40.20 60.98 -15.44
CA GLU A 5 -40.76 60.00 -14.51
C GLU A 5 -42.14 59.51 -14.93
N GLN A 6 -42.53 58.33 -14.44
CA GLN A 6 -43.81 58.04 -13.77
C GLN A 6 -43.88 56.55 -13.48
N LYS A 7 -43.86 56.15 -12.22
CA LYS A 7 -44.87 56.16 -11.14
C LYS A 7 -45.76 54.92 -11.13
N MET A 8 -45.41 54.05 -10.22
CA MET A 8 -46.20 53.35 -9.22
C MET A 8 -47.70 53.09 -9.49
N LYS A 9 -48.11 51.85 -9.31
CA LYS A 9 -49.34 51.57 -8.52
C LYS A 9 -49.30 50.19 -7.90
N THR A 10 -49.31 50.18 -6.59
CA THR A 10 -49.71 49.15 -5.64
C THR A 10 -51.18 48.82 -5.79
N ASN A 11 -51.55 47.56 -5.62
CA ASN A 11 -52.80 47.24 -4.95
C ASN A 11 -52.68 45.90 -4.20
N THR A 12 -52.93 46.03 -2.94
CA THR A 12 -53.10 45.12 -1.86
C THR A 12 -54.47 44.42 -1.88
N LEU A 13 -54.54 43.39 -1.02
CA LEU A 13 -55.71 42.69 -0.42
C LEU A 13 -56.08 41.36 -1.16
N SER A 14 -56.40 40.30 -0.52
CA SER A 14 -56.57 39.84 0.86
C SER A 14 -56.79 38.34 0.86
N LEU A 15 -56.23 37.67 1.86
CA LEU A 15 -56.89 36.79 2.84
C LEU A 15 -57.70 35.58 2.34
N LEU A 16 -57.38 34.44 2.75
CA LEU A 16 -57.99 33.43 3.63
C LEU A 16 -57.50 32.00 3.34
N ALA A 17 -56.92 31.48 4.35
CA ALA A 17 -56.85 30.10 4.82
C ALA A 17 -57.72 29.00 4.15
N LEU A 18 -57.10 27.84 3.87
CA LEU A 18 -57.63 26.59 4.38
C LEU A 18 -56.57 25.46 4.32
N THR A 19 -56.40 24.80 5.43
CA THR A 19 -55.72 23.56 5.74
C THR A 19 -55.96 22.47 4.69
N GLY A 20 -54.85 21.84 4.27
CA GLY A 20 -54.90 20.60 3.49
C GLY A 20 -53.48 19.98 3.48
N ALA A 21 -53.23 19.11 4.49
CA ALA A 21 -52.05 18.27 4.50
C ALA A 21 -52.08 17.30 3.32
N LEU A 22 -51.25 17.52 2.34
CA LEU A 22 -50.99 16.51 1.31
C LEU A 22 -49.53 16.15 1.35
N PHE A 23 -49.23 14.99 1.91
CA PHE A 23 -47.92 14.34 1.83
C PHE A 23 -47.66 14.06 0.33
N LEU A 24 -46.92 14.91 -0.33
CA LEU A 24 -46.28 14.58 -1.59
C LEU A 24 -44.99 13.82 -1.26
N MET A 25 -45.06 12.51 -1.33
CA MET A 25 -43.90 11.66 -1.53
C MET A 25 -43.24 12.07 -2.85
N VAL A 26 -42.23 12.90 -2.80
CA VAL A 26 -41.34 13.07 -3.94
C VAL A 26 -40.47 11.80 -3.95
N ALA A 27 -40.92 10.82 -4.76
CA ALA A 27 -40.03 9.77 -5.21
C ALA A 27 -39.01 10.47 -6.15
N CYS A 28 -37.81 10.74 -5.62
CA CYS A 28 -36.66 10.96 -6.46
C CYS A 28 -36.40 9.66 -7.21
N ALA A 29 -36.92 9.57 -8.44
CA ALA A 29 -36.37 8.65 -9.41
C ALA A 29 -34.94 9.16 -9.71
N SER A 30 -33.96 8.58 -9.06
CA SER A 30 -32.57 8.69 -9.49
C SER A 30 -32.48 7.97 -10.83
N GLU A 31 -32.27 8.74 -11.90
CA GLU A 31 -31.78 8.18 -13.15
C GLU A 31 -30.50 7.42 -12.84
N GLU A 32 -30.55 6.10 -12.95
CA GLU A 32 -29.39 5.25 -12.97
C GLU A 32 -28.60 5.58 -14.25
N THR A 33 -27.69 6.53 -14.14
CA THR A 33 -26.55 6.56 -15.06
C THR A 33 -25.75 5.31 -14.78
N ASN A 34 -25.81 4.35 -15.69
CA ASN A 34 -24.92 3.20 -15.77
C ASN A 34 -23.47 3.67 -15.91
N ASN A 35 -22.86 4.10 -14.81
CA ASN A 35 -21.43 4.10 -14.64
C ASN A 35 -21.05 2.73 -14.13
N ASN A 36 -20.66 1.84 -15.03
CA ASN A 36 -19.89 0.64 -14.72
C ASN A 36 -18.51 1.06 -14.18
N GLN A 37 -18.46 1.73 -13.04
CA GLN A 37 -17.33 1.65 -12.14
C GLN A 37 -17.61 0.42 -11.29
N GLU A 38 -16.78 -0.61 -11.45
CA GLU A 38 -16.69 -1.68 -10.48
C GLU A 38 -16.47 -1.03 -9.11
N GLN A 39 -17.55 -0.86 -8.36
CA GLN A 39 -17.48 -0.53 -6.95
C GLN A 39 -16.80 -1.72 -6.30
N ALA A 40 -15.52 -1.58 -5.98
CA ALA A 40 -14.82 -2.54 -5.17
C ALA A 40 -15.70 -2.84 -3.94
N GLN A 41 -16.25 -4.04 -3.89
CA GLN A 41 -17.22 -4.43 -2.88
C GLN A 41 -16.56 -4.28 -1.51
N LYS A 42 -17.09 -3.35 -0.70
CA LYS A 42 -16.58 -3.11 0.64
C LYS A 42 -16.61 -4.43 1.42
N PRO A 43 -15.49 -4.89 2.02
CA PRO A 43 -15.47 -6.15 2.75
C PRO A 43 -16.54 -6.18 3.85
N ASP A 44 -17.22 -7.31 4.00
CA ASP A 44 -18.08 -7.54 5.17
C ASP A 44 -17.20 -7.70 6.41
N THR A 45 -17.24 -6.72 7.28
CA THR A 45 -16.41 -6.65 8.49
C THR A 45 -17.21 -6.92 9.77
N LYS A 46 -18.46 -7.37 9.64
CA LYS A 46 -19.33 -7.66 10.79
C LYS A 46 -18.73 -8.78 11.66
N GLY A 47 -18.57 -8.51 12.95
CA GLY A 47 -18.02 -9.46 13.91
C GLY A 47 -16.50 -9.64 13.83
N LEU A 48 -15.81 -8.80 13.07
CA LEU A 48 -14.35 -8.80 12.99
C LEU A 48 -13.74 -7.65 13.81
N THR A 49 -12.56 -7.87 14.37
CA THR A 49 -11.80 -6.85 15.08
C THR A 49 -10.85 -6.14 14.10
N ALA A 50 -10.86 -4.81 14.13
CA ALA A 50 -10.02 -4.00 13.29
C ALA A 50 -8.62 -3.79 13.90
N PHE A 51 -7.59 -3.97 13.08
CA PHE A 51 -6.21 -3.60 13.35
C PHE A 51 -5.79 -2.57 12.30
N THR A 52 -5.52 -1.36 12.74
CA THR A 52 -5.25 -0.22 11.87
C THR A 52 -3.78 0.16 11.96
N VAL A 53 -3.14 0.30 10.81
CA VAL A 53 -1.82 0.91 10.76
C VAL A 53 -1.98 2.42 10.59
N ASP A 54 -1.52 3.17 11.57
CA ASP A 54 -1.45 4.62 11.52
C ASP A 54 -0.10 5.04 10.93
N GLY A 55 -0.15 6.05 10.07
CA GLY A 55 0.95 6.49 9.24
C GLY A 55 2.32 6.53 9.91
N GLY A 56 3.25 5.80 9.39
CA GLY A 56 4.66 5.69 9.76
C GLY A 56 5.46 5.22 8.55
N ALA A 57 6.76 5.03 8.70
CA ALA A 57 7.67 4.64 7.61
C ALA A 57 7.49 3.17 7.14
N THR A 58 6.50 2.44 7.64
CA THR A 58 6.43 0.97 7.55
C THR A 58 5.28 0.48 6.70
N ARG A 59 5.56 0.16 5.43
CA ARG A 59 4.61 -0.33 4.42
C ARG A 59 5.35 -1.27 3.47
N THR A 60 4.64 -1.94 2.58
CA THR A 60 5.09 -3.15 1.88
C THR A 60 5.69 -2.94 0.50
N THR A 61 5.46 -1.80 -0.11
CA THR A 61 6.10 -1.37 -1.37
C THR A 61 6.77 -0.04 -1.17
N ALA A 62 7.86 0.21 -1.87
CA ALA A 62 8.61 1.43 -1.69
C ALA A 62 8.81 2.20 -3.00
N GLU A 63 8.93 3.51 -2.84
CA GLU A 63 9.33 4.44 -3.90
C GLU A 63 10.46 5.32 -3.37
N TYR A 64 11.52 5.48 -4.16
CA TYR A 64 12.60 6.39 -3.84
C TYR A 64 12.26 7.80 -4.34
N ASP A 65 12.24 8.78 -3.44
CA ASP A 65 11.85 10.17 -3.72
C ASP A 65 13.04 11.10 -3.99
N GLY A 66 14.25 10.56 -4.05
CA GLY A 66 15.48 11.32 -4.17
C GLY A 66 16.23 11.50 -2.85
N SER A 67 15.60 11.29 -1.70
CA SER A 67 16.18 11.41 -0.37
C SER A 67 16.05 10.13 0.46
N GLY A 68 14.98 9.36 0.24
CA GLY A 68 14.67 8.17 1.00
C GLY A 68 13.65 7.26 0.33
N LEU A 69 13.31 6.18 1.03
CA LEU A 69 12.27 5.25 0.61
C LEU A 69 10.96 5.60 1.30
N ASN A 70 9.95 5.93 0.51
CA ASN A 70 8.56 6.04 0.95
C ASN A 70 7.85 4.71 0.73
N PHE A 71 7.35 4.13 1.79
CA PHE A 71 6.68 2.84 1.74
C PHE A 71 5.16 3.00 1.67
N TYR A 72 4.46 2.03 1.06
CA TYR A 72 3.01 2.04 0.84
C TYR A 72 2.42 0.64 0.99
N TRP A 73 1.18 0.59 1.44
CA TRP A 73 0.33 -0.59 1.36
C TRP A 73 -0.25 -0.73 -0.04
N THR A 74 -0.39 -1.95 -0.50
CA THR A 74 -1.01 -2.27 -1.78
C THR A 74 -2.09 -3.33 -1.61
N GLU A 75 -2.96 -3.44 -2.59
CA GLU A 75 -3.97 -4.50 -2.61
C GLU A 75 -3.31 -5.88 -2.53
N GLY A 76 -3.89 -6.77 -1.71
CA GLY A 76 -3.36 -8.12 -1.48
C GLY A 76 -2.30 -8.24 -0.39
N ASP A 77 -1.92 -7.14 0.26
CA ASP A 77 -1.14 -7.22 1.49
C ASP A 77 -1.95 -7.85 2.62
N ARG A 78 -1.34 -8.75 3.38
CA ARG A 78 -1.96 -9.50 4.48
C ARG A 78 -1.12 -9.37 5.75
N LEU A 79 -1.80 -9.43 6.87
CA LEU A 79 -1.18 -9.29 8.19
C LEU A 79 -1.46 -10.52 9.04
N TRP A 80 -0.57 -10.82 9.97
CA TRP A 80 -0.73 -11.85 11.00
C TRP A 80 -0.78 -11.21 12.37
N VAL A 81 -1.69 -11.71 13.23
CA VAL A 81 -1.73 -11.37 14.65
C VAL A 81 -1.42 -12.61 15.46
N ASN A 82 -0.57 -12.48 16.47
CA ASN A 82 -0.26 -13.54 17.42
C ASN A 82 -1.09 -13.34 18.69
N ASN A 83 -2.13 -14.15 18.89
CA ASN A 83 -2.92 -14.19 20.12
C ASN A 83 -2.75 -15.50 20.90
N GLY A 84 -1.55 -16.10 20.80
CA GLY A 84 -1.23 -17.46 21.25
C GLY A 84 -1.20 -18.45 20.08
N THR A 85 -1.88 -18.11 19.00
CA THR A 85 -1.74 -18.73 17.66
C THR A 85 -1.63 -17.63 16.62
N LEU A 86 -0.99 -17.93 15.49
CA LEU A 86 -0.89 -16.98 14.38
C LEU A 86 -2.18 -17.03 13.55
N ILE A 87 -2.88 -15.91 13.50
CA ILE A 87 -4.11 -15.74 12.72
C ILE A 87 -3.83 -14.73 11.62
N GLN A 88 -4.14 -15.10 10.37
CA GLN A 88 -4.08 -14.17 9.24
C GLN A 88 -5.38 -13.37 9.18
N ASP A 89 -5.31 -12.11 8.77
CA ASP A 89 -6.48 -11.26 8.58
C ASP A 89 -7.47 -11.87 7.57
N ASN A 90 -8.75 -11.60 7.76
CA ASN A 90 -9.80 -11.99 6.82
C ASN A 90 -9.80 -11.09 5.59
N SER A 91 -9.51 -9.80 5.78
CA SER A 91 -9.41 -8.83 4.70
C SER A 91 -8.62 -7.61 5.12
N ASN A 92 -7.99 -6.93 4.15
CA ASN A 92 -7.58 -5.55 4.33
C ASN A 92 -8.63 -4.62 3.69
N ASN A 93 -8.76 -3.42 4.21
CA ASN A 93 -9.70 -2.42 3.70
C ASN A 93 -8.93 -1.19 3.20
N ILE A 94 -7.94 -1.42 2.36
CA ILE A 94 -7.17 -0.35 1.74
C ILE A 94 -7.74 0.06 0.38
N SER A 95 -8.59 -0.77 -0.24
CA SER A 95 -9.14 -0.50 -1.58
C SER A 95 -9.84 0.85 -1.69
N ALA A 96 -10.58 1.25 -0.66
CA ALA A 96 -11.21 2.58 -0.60
C ALA A 96 -10.24 3.74 -0.39
N MET A 97 -9.01 3.44 0.04
CA MET A 97 -7.95 4.42 0.33
C MET A 97 -6.87 4.41 -0.75
N LEU A 98 -6.94 3.46 -1.69
CA LEU A 98 -5.99 3.35 -2.77
C LEU A 98 -6.17 4.51 -3.74
N THR A 99 -5.08 5.23 -3.96
CA THR A 99 -4.99 6.26 -4.99
C THR A 99 -4.01 5.84 -6.06
N PRO A 100 -4.26 6.15 -7.34
CA PRO A 100 -3.25 5.95 -8.36
C PRO A 100 -2.00 6.76 -8.01
N ASN A 101 -0.83 6.14 -8.11
CA ASN A 101 0.42 6.88 -7.98
C ASN A 101 0.66 7.65 -9.29
N PRO A 102 0.71 9.01 -9.26
CA PRO A 102 0.89 9.81 -10.47
C PRO A 102 2.28 9.65 -11.11
N THR A 103 3.26 9.14 -10.37
CA THR A 103 4.63 8.96 -10.85
C THR A 103 4.84 7.61 -11.55
N THR A 104 3.88 6.67 -11.41
CA THR A 104 3.95 5.38 -12.11
C THR A 104 3.10 5.41 -13.39
N PRO A 105 3.64 5.04 -14.55
CA PRO A 105 2.89 4.99 -15.81
C PRO A 105 1.68 4.04 -15.78
N THR A 106 1.70 3.06 -14.88
CA THR A 106 0.65 2.03 -14.75
C THR A 106 -0.46 2.41 -13.78
N GLY A 107 -0.34 3.56 -13.10
CA GLY A 107 -1.33 3.99 -12.11
C GLY A 107 -1.49 3.02 -10.94
N VAL A 108 -0.40 2.38 -10.49
CA VAL A 108 -0.42 1.47 -9.34
C VAL A 108 -1.06 2.18 -8.14
N LYS A 109 -2.11 1.58 -7.60
CA LYS A 109 -2.83 2.13 -6.46
C LYS A 109 -2.10 1.80 -5.16
N ARG A 110 -1.90 2.81 -4.32
CA ARG A 110 -1.17 2.73 -3.05
C ARG A 110 -1.89 3.49 -1.96
N ALA A 111 -1.71 3.06 -0.72
CA ALA A 111 -2.24 3.74 0.46
C ALA A 111 -1.18 3.89 1.55
N ALA A 112 -1.19 5.03 2.22
CA ALA A 112 -0.32 5.29 3.36
C ALA A 112 -0.79 4.57 4.63
N THR A 113 -2.06 4.22 4.72
CA THR A 113 -2.69 3.57 5.86
C THR A 113 -3.44 2.34 5.39
N ALA A 114 -3.64 1.38 6.27
CA ALA A 114 -4.40 0.18 5.98
C ALA A 114 -5.19 -0.24 7.22
N ARG A 115 -6.28 -0.97 7.00
CA ARG A 115 -7.05 -1.59 8.07
C ARG A 115 -7.27 -3.04 7.74
N PHE A 116 -6.85 -3.89 8.67
CA PHE A 116 -6.94 -5.33 8.58
C PHE A 116 -7.97 -5.83 9.58
N TYR A 117 -8.75 -6.84 9.22
CA TYR A 117 -9.84 -7.34 10.03
C TYR A 117 -9.61 -8.80 10.37
N PHE A 118 -9.70 -9.12 11.66
CA PHE A 118 -9.42 -10.43 12.19
C PHE A 118 -10.66 -11.03 12.85
N ALA A 119 -10.92 -12.31 12.57
CA ALA A 119 -11.89 -13.08 13.28
C ALA A 119 -11.36 -13.47 14.68
N GLY A 120 -12.28 -13.67 15.63
CA GLY A 120 -11.95 -14.08 16.99
C GLY A 120 -12.13 -12.97 18.01
N THR A 121 -11.80 -13.29 19.26
CA THR A 121 -11.94 -12.38 20.39
C THR A 121 -10.55 -11.85 20.79
N TYR A 122 -10.46 -10.54 20.88
CA TYR A 122 -9.25 -9.83 21.25
C TYR A 122 -9.53 -8.96 22.47
N THR A 123 -8.99 -9.36 23.64
CA THR A 123 -9.26 -8.72 24.94
C THR A 123 -8.00 -8.22 25.64
N ALA A 124 -6.81 -8.66 25.20
CA ALA A 124 -5.56 -8.15 25.76
C ALA A 124 -5.30 -6.70 25.30
N PRO A 125 -4.58 -5.92 26.12
CA PRO A 125 -4.25 -4.54 25.77
C PRO A 125 -3.34 -4.44 24.55
N THR A 126 -2.57 -5.50 24.26
CA THR A 126 -1.62 -5.53 23.13
C THR A 126 -1.55 -6.90 22.47
N TYR A 127 -1.22 -6.93 21.18
CA TYR A 127 -0.92 -8.14 20.41
C TYR A 127 0.26 -7.92 19.48
N PRO A 128 1.20 -8.88 19.38
CA PRO A 128 2.20 -8.86 18.32
C PRO A 128 1.55 -8.99 16.95
N VAL A 129 2.06 -8.22 16.00
CA VAL A 129 1.66 -8.27 14.59
C VAL A 129 2.86 -8.56 13.71
N ARG A 130 2.66 -9.30 12.61
CA ARG A 130 3.70 -9.67 11.66
C ARG A 130 3.22 -9.47 10.23
N TYR A 131 4.14 -9.00 9.41
CA TYR A 131 4.04 -9.03 7.96
C TYR A 131 5.16 -9.90 7.41
N THR A 132 4.84 -10.89 6.60
CA THR A 132 5.79 -11.89 6.08
C THR A 132 5.90 -11.89 4.57
N GLY A 133 5.52 -10.77 3.95
CA GLY A 133 5.53 -10.58 2.51
C GLY A 133 4.15 -10.79 1.88
N LYS A 134 3.93 -10.10 0.76
CA LYS A 134 2.71 -10.20 -0.03
C LYS A 134 2.55 -11.61 -0.60
N GLY A 135 1.36 -12.18 -0.44
CA GLY A 135 1.06 -13.55 -0.87
C GLY A 135 1.60 -14.64 0.07
N SER A 136 2.21 -14.29 1.21
CA SER A 136 2.63 -15.27 2.20
C SER A 136 1.42 -15.96 2.83
N THR A 137 1.51 -17.29 2.95
CA THR A 137 0.49 -18.14 3.58
C THR A 137 0.92 -18.63 4.96
N VAL A 138 2.09 -18.19 5.45
CA VAL A 138 2.66 -18.59 6.74
C VAL A 138 3.18 -17.37 7.49
N GLY A 139 2.85 -17.26 8.78
CA GLY A 139 3.22 -16.11 9.62
C GLY A 139 4.51 -16.32 10.44
N ASN A 140 5.16 -17.47 10.32
CA ASN A 140 6.38 -17.82 11.06
C ASN A 140 7.60 -18.04 10.16
N LYS A 141 7.50 -17.65 8.90
CA LYS A 141 8.60 -17.73 7.93
C LYS A 141 8.54 -16.57 6.97
N VAL A 142 9.70 -16.16 6.48
CA VAL A 142 9.87 -15.20 5.39
C VAL A 142 10.78 -15.80 4.32
N THR A 143 10.48 -15.50 3.06
CA THR A 143 11.32 -15.93 1.94
C THR A 143 11.88 -14.71 1.23
N ILE A 144 13.21 -14.57 1.25
CA ILE A 144 13.94 -13.58 0.47
C ILE A 144 14.35 -14.25 -0.85
N LYS A 145 13.87 -13.70 -1.99
CA LYS A 145 14.13 -14.28 -3.31
C LYS A 145 15.52 -13.93 -3.82
N ALA A 146 16.18 -14.92 -4.40
CA ALA A 146 17.47 -14.74 -5.09
C ALA A 146 17.33 -13.98 -6.41
N GLN A 147 16.19 -14.12 -7.08
CA GLN A 147 15.86 -13.44 -8.33
C GLN A 147 14.76 -12.42 -8.05
N GLN A 148 15.05 -11.18 -8.32
CA GLN A 148 14.15 -10.05 -8.12
C GLN A 148 14.04 -9.26 -9.44
N SER A 149 12.97 -8.52 -9.62
CA SER A 149 12.76 -7.74 -10.84
C SER A 149 12.16 -6.38 -10.51
N GLN A 150 12.80 -5.33 -10.96
CA GLN A 150 12.31 -3.95 -10.88
C GLN A 150 11.87 -3.47 -12.27
N THR A 151 10.63 -2.99 -12.37
CA THR A 151 10.04 -2.61 -13.66
C THR A 151 10.22 -1.13 -13.99
N LEU A 152 10.38 -0.28 -12.99
CA LEU A 152 10.56 1.17 -13.17
C LEU A 152 11.69 1.68 -12.27
N PRO A 153 12.48 2.66 -12.73
CA PRO A 153 13.40 3.39 -11.86
C PRO A 153 12.63 3.97 -10.66
N ASN A 154 13.27 3.96 -9.50
CA ASN A 154 12.74 4.48 -8.23
C ASN A 154 11.51 3.75 -7.67
N ASP A 155 10.93 2.79 -8.38
CA ASP A 155 9.80 1.98 -7.90
C ASP A 155 10.29 0.61 -7.43
N ALA A 156 10.26 0.38 -6.12
CA ALA A 156 10.64 -0.87 -5.48
C ALA A 156 9.41 -1.72 -5.10
N ALA A 157 8.35 -1.71 -5.89
CA ALA A 157 7.13 -2.49 -5.62
C ALA A 157 7.39 -4.00 -5.49
N HIS A 158 8.43 -4.52 -6.15
CA HIS A 158 8.81 -5.93 -6.11
C HIS A 158 9.18 -6.41 -4.70
N ILE A 159 9.70 -5.55 -3.81
CA ILE A 159 10.16 -5.98 -2.48
C ILE A 159 9.03 -6.64 -1.68
N SER A 160 7.78 -6.22 -1.84
CA SER A 160 6.64 -6.79 -1.12
C SER A 160 6.47 -8.29 -1.37
N THR A 161 6.83 -8.78 -2.55
CA THR A 161 6.76 -10.20 -2.93
C THR A 161 8.11 -10.90 -2.85
N ASP A 162 9.21 -10.15 -2.72
CA ASP A 162 10.56 -10.67 -2.90
C ASP A 162 11.38 -10.71 -1.61
N GLY A 163 10.77 -10.32 -0.47
CA GLY A 163 11.43 -10.51 0.81
C GLY A 163 11.15 -9.43 1.86
N ASP A 164 10.20 -8.53 1.63
CA ASP A 164 9.79 -7.59 2.66
C ASP A 164 9.14 -8.31 3.85
N CYS A 165 9.46 -7.85 5.05
CA CYS A 165 8.87 -8.35 6.29
C CYS A 165 8.99 -7.32 7.40
N GLY A 166 8.08 -7.42 8.36
CA GLY A 166 8.05 -6.50 9.49
C GLY A 166 7.31 -7.05 10.70
N THR A 167 7.61 -6.50 11.85
CA THR A 167 6.95 -6.82 13.13
C THR A 167 6.47 -5.54 13.79
N GLY A 168 5.48 -5.67 14.66
CA GLY A 168 4.99 -4.55 15.47
C GLY A 168 4.20 -5.04 16.66
N THR A 169 3.76 -4.09 17.48
CA THR A 169 2.83 -4.35 18.57
C THR A 169 1.58 -3.52 18.37
N ALA A 170 0.46 -4.19 18.23
CA ALA A 170 -0.83 -3.55 18.15
C ALA A 170 -1.34 -3.24 19.55
N ILE A 171 -1.79 -2.01 19.79
CA ILE A 171 -2.24 -1.48 21.07
C ILE A 171 -3.73 -1.15 20.98
N TYR A 172 -4.50 -1.55 21.97
CA TYR A 172 -5.93 -1.28 22.04
C TYR A 172 -6.22 0.24 22.08
N SER A 173 -7.10 0.71 21.20
CA SER A 173 -7.44 2.13 21.04
C SER A 173 -8.90 2.47 21.38
N GLY A 174 -9.63 1.57 22.08
CA GLY A 174 -11.04 1.74 22.44
C GLY A 174 -12.01 1.13 21.44
N THR A 175 -11.73 1.13 20.15
CA THR A 175 -12.60 0.58 19.10
C THR A 175 -11.93 -0.50 18.25
N GLY A 176 -10.65 -0.76 18.47
CA GLY A 176 -9.81 -1.70 17.76
C GLY A 176 -8.38 -1.57 18.23
N TYR A 177 -7.44 -1.94 17.39
CA TYR A 177 -6.02 -1.90 17.69
C TYR A 177 -5.28 -1.05 16.68
N ASN A 178 -4.35 -0.22 17.16
CA ASN A 178 -3.46 0.55 16.31
C ASN A 178 -2.04 0.03 16.44
N PHE A 179 -1.30 0.03 15.33
CA PHE A 179 0.08 -0.44 15.30
C PHE A 179 0.92 0.30 14.25
N THR A 180 2.23 0.20 14.40
CA THR A 180 3.24 0.46 13.38
C THR A 180 4.04 -0.81 13.16
N LEU A 181 4.55 -1.02 11.94
CA LEU A 181 5.48 -2.12 11.65
C LEU A 181 6.90 -1.58 11.55
N ASP A 182 7.83 -2.29 12.16
CA ASP A 182 9.26 -2.11 11.94
C ASP A 182 9.71 -3.09 10.86
N HIS A 183 10.32 -2.59 9.79
CA HIS A 183 10.95 -3.46 8.79
C HIS A 183 12.04 -4.30 9.42
N LYS A 184 12.07 -5.57 9.06
CA LYS A 184 13.08 -6.54 9.52
C LYS A 184 13.98 -7.03 8.38
N ALA A 185 13.65 -6.70 7.14
CA ALA A 185 14.55 -6.83 5.99
C ALA A 185 15.38 -5.55 5.83
N SER A 186 16.58 -5.69 5.26
CA SER A 186 17.42 -4.56 4.85
C SER A 186 17.23 -4.28 3.36
N TYR A 187 17.21 -3.02 2.99
CA TYR A 187 17.08 -2.57 1.61
C TYR A 187 18.35 -1.86 1.17
N LEU A 188 18.78 -2.14 -0.05
CA LEU A 188 19.91 -1.47 -0.66
C LEU A 188 19.42 -0.56 -1.80
N THR A 189 19.62 0.74 -1.64
CA THR A 189 19.38 1.73 -2.68
C THR A 189 20.66 1.97 -3.43
N LEU A 190 20.65 1.75 -4.75
CA LEU A 190 21.77 1.98 -5.62
C LEU A 190 21.43 3.15 -6.57
N LEU A 191 22.36 4.10 -6.67
CA LEU A 191 22.27 5.26 -7.59
C LEU A 191 23.39 5.15 -8.63
N PRO A 192 23.25 4.23 -9.61
CA PRO A 192 24.27 4.03 -10.62
C PRO A 192 24.30 5.22 -11.58
N TYR A 193 25.49 5.65 -11.97
CA TYR A 193 25.71 6.70 -12.96
C TYR A 193 26.88 6.35 -13.88
N SER A 194 26.97 7.01 -15.02
CA SER A 194 28.12 6.94 -15.93
C SER A 194 28.96 8.20 -15.84
N THR A 195 30.26 8.05 -15.88
CA THR A 195 31.21 9.16 -16.04
C THR A 195 31.47 9.50 -17.52
N ILE A 196 30.95 8.69 -18.42
CA ILE A 196 31.08 8.84 -19.86
C ILE A 196 29.70 9.07 -20.45
N ASN A 197 29.59 10.00 -21.38
CA ASN A 197 28.33 10.21 -22.11
C ASN A 197 28.12 9.06 -23.10
N PHE A 198 27.50 7.99 -22.67
CA PHE A 198 27.07 6.90 -23.56
C PHE A 198 25.93 7.37 -24.44
N SER A 199 25.84 6.79 -25.65
CA SER A 199 24.59 6.92 -26.42
C SER A 199 23.41 6.38 -25.60
N THR A 200 22.19 6.89 -25.87
CA THR A 200 20.94 6.45 -25.21
C THR A 200 20.64 4.95 -25.36
N ALA A 201 21.44 4.23 -26.16
CA ALA A 201 21.37 2.80 -26.36
C ALA A 201 21.97 1.96 -25.21
N VAL A 202 22.81 2.56 -24.36
CA VAL A 202 23.45 1.82 -23.24
C VAL A 202 22.52 1.85 -22.03
N LYS A 203 22.19 0.66 -21.53
CA LYS A 203 21.30 0.50 -20.38
C LYS A 203 21.89 -0.47 -19.37
N LEU A 204 21.65 -0.20 -18.09
CA LEU A 204 21.87 -1.16 -17.02
C LEU A 204 20.72 -2.15 -17.01
N THR A 205 21.00 -3.43 -17.21
CA THR A 205 19.97 -4.48 -17.31
C THR A 205 19.85 -5.31 -16.04
N GLN A 206 20.93 -5.36 -15.25
CA GLN A 206 20.99 -6.23 -14.09
C GLN A 206 21.97 -5.71 -13.05
N VAL A 207 21.66 -5.93 -11.78
CA VAL A 207 22.57 -5.77 -10.66
C VAL A 207 22.62 -7.07 -9.88
N LYS A 208 23.82 -7.56 -9.60
CA LYS A 208 24.04 -8.76 -8.78
C LYS A 208 24.84 -8.41 -7.55
N ILE A 209 24.32 -8.78 -6.39
CA ILE A 209 24.99 -8.65 -5.09
C ILE A 209 25.36 -10.05 -4.63
N THR A 210 26.58 -10.23 -4.16
CA THR A 210 27.10 -11.51 -3.68
C THR A 210 27.76 -11.33 -2.32
N ALA A 211 27.55 -12.30 -1.44
CA ALA A 211 28.17 -12.36 -0.12
C ALA A 211 28.72 -13.77 0.17
N ASP A 212 29.44 -13.88 1.28
CA ASP A 212 29.94 -15.19 1.73
C ASP A 212 28.85 -16.01 2.41
N GLU A 213 27.85 -15.36 2.98
CA GLU A 213 26.68 -15.96 3.61
C GLU A 213 25.49 -16.02 2.67
N ALA A 214 24.48 -16.84 3.00
CA ALA A 214 23.23 -16.87 2.27
C ALA A 214 22.50 -15.53 2.43
N LEU A 215 22.24 -14.84 1.31
CA LEU A 215 21.46 -13.62 1.23
C LEU A 215 19.98 -13.90 1.00
N SER A 216 19.66 -15.06 0.43
CA SER A 216 18.32 -15.45 0.02
C SER A 216 17.94 -16.83 0.49
N GLY A 217 16.64 -17.13 0.46
CA GLY A 217 16.07 -18.37 0.92
C GLY A 217 14.99 -18.15 1.97
N GLN A 218 14.59 -19.20 2.63
CA GLN A 218 13.57 -19.14 3.68
C GLN A 218 14.24 -19.07 5.08
N PHE A 219 13.78 -18.12 5.89
CA PHE A 219 14.20 -17.87 7.26
C PHE A 219 13.00 -18.07 8.18
N ASN A 220 13.26 -18.52 9.42
CA ASN A 220 12.25 -18.45 10.47
C ASN A 220 11.98 -16.99 10.82
N PHE A 221 10.76 -16.71 11.21
CA PHE A 221 10.29 -15.36 11.52
C PHE A 221 9.38 -15.40 12.75
N ASP A 222 9.69 -14.58 13.74
CA ASP A 222 8.92 -14.47 14.97
C ASP A 222 8.54 -13.02 15.28
N ASP A 223 8.06 -12.74 16.49
CA ASP A 223 7.67 -11.40 16.92
C ASP A 223 8.88 -10.45 17.07
N SER A 224 10.09 -10.98 17.09
CA SER A 224 11.35 -10.22 17.10
C SER A 224 11.89 -9.94 15.70
N GLY A 225 11.42 -10.69 14.68
CA GLY A 225 11.82 -10.55 13.28
C GLY A 225 12.46 -11.82 12.70
N ILE A 226 13.45 -11.61 11.82
CA ILE A 226 14.16 -12.71 11.15
C ILE A 226 15.09 -13.40 12.14
N ASP A 227 14.93 -14.71 12.30
CA ASP A 227 15.88 -15.55 13.02
C ASP A 227 17.09 -15.86 12.14
N LEU A 228 18.19 -15.16 12.37
CA LEU A 228 19.44 -15.36 11.63
C LEU A 228 20.09 -16.72 11.92
N GLY A 229 19.74 -17.38 13.04
CA GLY A 229 20.18 -18.76 13.32
C GLY A 229 19.56 -19.78 12.38
N SER A 230 18.44 -19.44 11.76
CA SER A 230 17.76 -20.27 10.75
C SER A 230 18.22 -20.00 9.31
N ARG A 231 19.26 -19.18 9.13
CA ARG A 231 19.82 -18.87 7.80
C ARG A 231 20.13 -20.15 7.03
N PRO A 232 19.72 -20.25 5.77
CA PRO A 232 20.07 -21.41 4.95
C PRO A 232 21.60 -21.60 4.82
N THR A 233 22.03 -22.83 4.71
CA THR A 233 23.44 -23.14 4.41
C THR A 233 23.84 -22.43 3.10
N PRO A 234 24.97 -21.71 3.08
CA PRO A 234 25.43 -20.98 1.91
C PRO A 234 25.69 -21.92 0.71
N THR A 235 25.11 -21.58 -0.41
CA THR A 235 25.29 -22.26 -1.70
C THR A 235 25.48 -21.22 -2.82
N PRO A 236 26.03 -21.55 -3.97
CA PRO A 236 26.12 -20.59 -5.07
C PRO A 236 24.77 -19.96 -5.46
N ALA A 237 23.66 -20.66 -5.24
CA ALA A 237 22.32 -20.19 -5.60
C ALA A 237 21.77 -19.15 -4.63
N ASN A 238 22.11 -19.22 -3.32
CA ASN A 238 21.55 -18.36 -2.30
C ASN A 238 22.51 -17.31 -1.74
N ARG A 239 23.80 -17.35 -2.13
CA ARG A 239 24.81 -16.34 -1.76
C ARG A 239 24.73 -15.06 -2.58
N SER A 240 23.75 -14.97 -3.50
CA SER A 240 23.56 -13.77 -4.29
C SER A 240 22.08 -13.44 -4.46
N ILE A 241 21.82 -12.14 -4.60
CA ILE A 241 20.56 -11.59 -5.08
C ILE A 241 20.84 -10.94 -6.41
N THR A 242 20.04 -11.29 -7.41
CA THR A 242 20.11 -10.70 -8.75
C THR A 242 18.85 -9.90 -9.01
N LEU A 243 18.99 -8.60 -9.19
CA LEU A 243 17.92 -7.70 -9.57
C LEU A 243 17.96 -7.47 -11.07
N THR A 244 16.95 -7.93 -11.78
CA THR A 244 16.75 -7.66 -13.20
C THR A 244 16.00 -6.34 -13.37
N LEU A 245 16.49 -5.47 -14.22
CA LEU A 245 15.91 -4.18 -14.54
C LEU A 245 15.15 -4.31 -15.87
N ALA A 246 13.83 -4.40 -15.81
CA ALA A 246 12.97 -4.66 -16.96
C ALA A 246 11.88 -3.58 -17.03
N GLY A 247 12.16 -2.47 -17.67
CA GLY A 247 11.20 -1.36 -17.76
C GLY A 247 10.48 -1.29 -19.11
N GLY A 248 9.14 -1.16 -19.08
CA GLY A 248 8.29 -0.63 -20.14
C GLY A 248 8.51 -1.18 -21.57
N GLY A 249 8.76 -2.48 -21.72
CA GLY A 249 9.03 -3.11 -23.02
C GLY A 249 10.48 -2.94 -23.51
N THR A 250 11.36 -2.33 -22.72
CA THR A 250 12.79 -2.23 -22.98
C THR A 250 13.57 -2.83 -21.82
N ASN A 251 14.46 -3.77 -22.11
CA ASN A 251 15.36 -4.32 -21.10
C ASN A 251 16.32 -3.23 -20.59
N GLY A 252 16.27 -2.99 -19.29
CA GLY A 252 17.20 -2.14 -18.57
C GLY A 252 16.80 -0.66 -18.45
N PHE A 253 17.48 0.01 -17.54
CA PHE A 253 17.32 1.44 -17.25
C PHE A 253 18.47 2.25 -17.81
N ALA A 254 18.16 3.44 -18.33
CA ALA A 254 19.19 4.38 -18.76
C ALA A 254 20.04 4.82 -17.56
N LEU A 255 21.36 4.89 -17.74
CA LEU A 255 22.28 5.44 -16.74
C LEU A 255 22.33 6.97 -16.88
N PRO A 256 22.09 7.72 -15.80
CA PRO A 256 22.36 9.15 -15.81
C PRO A 256 23.87 9.39 -15.95
N VAL A 257 24.23 10.47 -16.61
CA VAL A 257 25.61 10.95 -16.63
C VAL A 257 25.83 11.78 -15.37
N ALA A 258 26.95 11.55 -14.67
CA ALA A 258 27.32 12.38 -13.54
C ALA A 258 27.41 13.84 -13.97
N ALA A 259 26.86 14.75 -13.22
CA ALA A 259 27.11 16.17 -13.40
C ALA A 259 28.60 16.43 -13.16
N ALA A 260 29.25 17.13 -14.11
CA ALA A 260 30.64 17.51 -14.01
C ALA A 260 30.87 18.52 -12.89
#